data_95119301bfa17215bf9311750845cd58
#
_entry.id   95119301bfa17215bf9311750845cd58
#
_cell.length_a   1.000
_cell.length_b   1.000
_cell.length_c   1.000
_cell.angle_alpha   90.00
_cell.angle_beta   90.00
_cell.angle_gamma   90.00
#
_symmetry.space_group_name_H-M   'P 1'
#
loop_
_entity.id
_entity.type
_entity.pdbx_description
1 polymer ?
#
loop_
_entity_poly.entity_id
_entity_poly.type
_entity_poly.pdbx_seq_one_letter_code
_entity_poly.pdbx_strand_id
1 'polypeptide(L)'
;MGVNGILLLDKDEGWTSQDCVSKLRGILGERRIGHAGTLDPLATGLLVVLVGRATRAAAFAEAETKEYVAAFRPGIVTDTQDITGNLLLSSDVLPSEEDVRAALPRFTGEIEQIPPMYSAIKINGRKLYDIARRGGEVEREARRITIHSIDYLGQENGDHMLRIRCSKGTYIRTLCHDLGEYLGCGGCMAALRRTRSGSFSVENARRIGELTRADRDTLLPADTLFSAAASLTLTAAQEKRCRCGNPFRTDAPDGETRFYSENGEFLAIGRVANGEAVTVKSFFEV
;
A
#
# COMPACT_ATOMS: atom_id res chain seq x y z
N MET A 1 13.04 -19.62 17.69
CA MET A 1 12.88 -19.12 16.29
C MET A 1 12.50 -17.65 16.33
N GLY A 2 13.03 -16.83 15.41
CA GLY A 2 12.63 -15.43 15.31
C GLY A 2 11.17 -15.27 14.89
N VAL A 3 10.56 -14.13 15.23
CA VAL A 3 9.17 -13.81 14.86
C VAL A 3 9.12 -13.48 13.37
N ASN A 4 8.28 -14.17 12.60
CA ASN A 4 8.18 -13.96 11.16
C ASN A 4 6.73 -14.04 10.69
N GLY A 5 6.31 -13.10 9.87
CA GLY A 5 4.98 -13.12 9.29
C GLY A 5 4.48 -11.73 8.91
N ILE A 6 3.18 -11.65 8.71
CA ILE A 6 2.48 -10.43 8.31
C ILE A 6 1.49 -10.08 9.41
N LEU A 7 1.48 -8.82 9.81
CA LEU A 7 0.48 -8.25 10.68
C LEU A 7 -0.38 -7.26 9.87
N LEU A 8 -1.69 -7.39 9.95
CA LEU A 8 -2.63 -6.43 9.42
C LEU A 8 -2.96 -5.42 10.52
N LEU A 9 -2.53 -4.18 10.34
CA LEU A 9 -2.75 -3.11 11.30
C LEU A 9 -3.83 -2.15 10.78
N ASP A 10 -4.83 -1.87 11.60
CA ASP A 10 -5.74 -0.74 11.40
C ASP A 10 -5.08 0.50 12.02
N LYS A 11 -4.46 1.33 11.15
CA LYS A 11 -3.74 2.52 11.57
C LYS A 11 -4.71 3.61 11.98
N ASP A 12 -4.54 4.15 13.16
CA ASP A 12 -5.27 5.32 13.63
C ASP A 12 -4.74 6.62 12.98
N GLU A 13 -5.58 7.66 12.97
CA GLU A 13 -5.19 9.01 12.53
C GLU A 13 -4.07 9.59 13.41
N GLY A 14 -3.28 10.49 12.83
CA GLY A 14 -2.18 11.18 13.50
C GLY A 14 -0.87 10.40 13.56
N TRP A 15 -0.88 9.08 13.27
CA TRP A 15 0.33 8.26 13.23
C TRP A 15 0.93 8.24 11.82
N THR A 16 2.24 8.35 11.72
CA THR A 16 2.93 7.95 10.50
C THR A 16 3.03 6.42 10.42
N SER A 17 3.15 5.87 9.21
CA SER A 17 3.41 4.42 9.04
C SER A 17 4.69 3.98 9.76
N GLN A 18 5.69 4.88 9.88
CA GLN A 18 6.95 4.60 10.56
C GLN A 18 6.79 4.61 12.09
N ASP A 19 5.91 5.44 12.66
CA ASP A 19 5.59 5.42 14.10
C ASP A 19 4.95 4.09 14.48
N CYS A 20 4.03 3.59 13.64
CA CYS A 20 3.44 2.27 13.82
C CYS A 20 4.52 1.17 13.85
N VAL A 21 5.44 1.17 12.89
CA VAL A 21 6.57 0.23 12.84
C VAL A 21 7.43 0.34 14.10
N SER A 22 7.74 1.55 14.54
CA SER A 22 8.57 1.79 15.73
C SER A 22 7.91 1.27 17.00
N LYS A 23 6.61 1.50 17.15
CA LYS A 23 5.83 0.98 18.30
C LYS A 23 5.75 -0.54 18.27
N LEU A 24 5.51 -1.14 17.11
CA LEU A 24 5.41 -2.59 16.94
C LEU A 24 6.71 -3.32 17.26
N ARG A 25 7.88 -2.71 17.03
CA ARG A 25 9.18 -3.28 17.45
C ARG A 25 9.23 -3.54 18.95
N GLY A 26 8.70 -2.60 19.75
CA GLY A 26 8.61 -2.77 21.21
C GLY A 26 7.59 -3.82 21.61
N ILE A 27 6.39 -3.80 21.02
CA ILE A 27 5.31 -4.74 21.34
C ILE A 27 5.71 -6.17 21.00
N LEU A 28 6.17 -6.42 19.77
CA LEU A 28 6.49 -7.76 19.28
C LEU A 28 7.90 -8.25 19.68
N GLY A 29 8.77 -7.36 20.18
CA GLY A 29 10.15 -7.69 20.50
C GLY A 29 10.98 -8.13 19.28
N GLU A 30 10.68 -7.60 18.10
CA GLU A 30 11.39 -7.88 16.84
C GLU A 30 11.89 -6.57 16.23
N ARG A 31 13.19 -6.54 15.86
CA ARG A 31 13.82 -5.34 15.29
C ARG A 31 13.51 -5.17 13.80
N ARG A 32 13.43 -6.28 13.07
CA ARG A 32 13.15 -6.27 11.63
C ARG A 32 11.64 -6.20 11.40
N ILE A 33 11.14 -4.98 11.35
CA ILE A 33 9.74 -4.69 10.99
C ILE A 33 9.75 -3.60 9.91
N GLY A 34 8.93 -3.78 8.89
CA GLY A 34 8.67 -2.81 7.83
C GLY A 34 7.20 -2.81 7.45
N HIS A 35 6.80 -1.97 6.52
CA HIS A 35 5.42 -1.93 6.01
C HIS A 35 5.40 -1.92 4.48
N ALA A 36 4.28 -2.32 3.90
CA ALA A 36 4.01 -2.25 2.48
C ALA A 36 2.94 -1.19 2.20
N GLY A 37 3.35 -0.14 1.47
CA GLY A 37 2.49 0.98 1.11
C GLY A 37 2.23 1.96 2.26
N THR A 38 2.93 3.09 2.20
CA THR A 38 2.78 4.18 3.18
C THR A 38 1.34 4.71 3.23
N LEU A 39 0.89 5.07 4.44
CA LEU A 39 -0.27 5.90 4.70
C LEU A 39 0.21 7.22 5.30
N ASP A 40 -0.40 8.32 4.83
CA ASP A 40 -0.16 9.66 5.39
C ASP A 40 -0.66 9.72 6.85
N PRO A 41 -0.21 10.70 7.67
CA PRO A 41 -0.67 10.83 9.06
C PRO A 41 -2.18 10.96 9.19
N LEU A 42 -2.82 11.76 8.33
CA LEU A 42 -4.28 11.95 8.28
C LEU A 42 -5.02 10.64 7.94
N ALA A 43 -4.41 9.79 7.11
CA ALA A 43 -5.06 8.56 6.64
C ALA A 43 -5.16 7.50 7.73
N THR A 44 -6.25 6.75 7.72
CA THR A 44 -6.52 5.60 8.60
C THR A 44 -6.59 4.29 7.81
N GLY A 45 -6.79 3.18 8.50
CA GLY A 45 -7.10 1.89 7.91
C GLY A 45 -5.91 1.00 7.68
N LEU A 46 -6.04 0.09 6.74
CA LEU A 46 -5.15 -1.06 6.58
C LEU A 46 -3.70 -0.68 6.26
N LEU A 47 -2.80 -1.00 7.16
CA LEU A 47 -1.35 -1.00 6.96
C LEU A 47 -0.84 -2.44 7.04
N VAL A 48 -0.32 -2.96 5.93
CA VAL A 48 0.29 -4.29 5.88
C VAL A 48 1.70 -4.19 6.45
N VAL A 49 1.92 -4.82 7.60
CA VAL A 49 3.19 -4.80 8.33
C VAL A 49 3.91 -6.14 8.13
N LEU A 50 5.18 -6.08 7.78
CA LEU A 50 6.04 -7.22 7.54
C LEU A 50 6.99 -7.38 8.72
N VAL A 51 7.01 -8.56 9.33
CA VAL A 51 7.75 -8.85 10.55
C VAL A 51 8.84 -9.90 10.27
N GLY A 52 10.04 -9.67 10.78
CA GLY A 52 11.16 -10.58 10.65
C GLY A 52 11.58 -10.80 9.20
N ARG A 53 11.69 -12.06 8.78
CA ARG A 53 12.08 -12.43 7.41
C ARG A 53 11.06 -12.01 6.35
N ALA A 54 9.78 -11.82 6.72
CA ALA A 54 8.77 -11.33 5.81
C ALA A 54 9.09 -9.94 5.25
N THR A 55 9.94 -9.14 5.89
CA THR A 55 10.44 -7.85 5.36
C THR A 55 11.17 -7.99 4.02
N ARG A 56 11.68 -9.20 3.70
CA ARG A 56 12.28 -9.48 2.39
C ARG A 56 11.27 -9.44 1.25
N ALA A 57 9.98 -9.59 1.56
CA ALA A 57 8.88 -9.53 0.61
C ALA A 57 8.37 -8.11 0.35
N ALA A 58 8.97 -7.05 0.90
CA ALA A 58 8.45 -5.69 0.81
C ALA A 58 8.08 -5.26 -0.62
N ALA A 59 8.92 -5.57 -1.61
CA ALA A 59 8.66 -5.25 -3.01
C ALA A 59 7.46 -6.00 -3.60
N PHE A 60 7.17 -7.22 -3.11
CA PHE A 60 6.03 -8.05 -3.54
C PHE A 60 4.74 -7.69 -2.76
N ALA A 61 4.90 -7.24 -1.51
CA ALA A 61 3.78 -6.86 -0.65
C ALA A 61 3.17 -5.51 -1.04
N GLU A 62 3.83 -4.75 -1.92
CA GLU A 62 3.28 -3.54 -2.51
C GLU A 62 2.22 -3.89 -3.55
N ALA A 63 1.02 -4.25 -3.04
CA ALA A 63 -0.06 -4.76 -3.85
C ALA A 63 -0.40 -3.86 -5.04
N GLU A 64 -0.71 -4.48 -6.17
CA GLU A 64 -1.07 -3.80 -7.41
C GLU A 64 -2.34 -2.96 -7.26
N THR A 65 -3.34 -3.47 -6.53
CA THR A 65 -4.64 -2.81 -6.33
C THR A 65 -4.87 -2.44 -4.87
N LYS A 66 -5.39 -1.25 -4.64
CA LYS A 66 -5.80 -0.73 -3.33
C LYS A 66 -7.21 -0.19 -3.39
N GLU A 67 -7.92 -0.22 -2.26
CA GLU A 67 -9.23 0.39 -2.12
C GLU A 67 -9.23 1.37 -0.95
N TYR A 68 -9.88 2.51 -1.17
CA TYR A 68 -9.98 3.57 -0.19
C TYR A 68 -11.43 4.07 -0.09
N VAL A 69 -11.79 4.57 1.09
CA VAL A 69 -12.90 5.51 1.27
C VAL A 69 -12.27 6.85 1.56
N ALA A 70 -12.59 7.84 0.72
CA ALA A 70 -12.06 9.20 0.81
C ALA A 70 -13.19 10.20 0.98
N ALA A 71 -12.95 11.23 1.78
CA ALA A 71 -13.79 12.41 1.86
C ALA A 71 -13.21 13.51 0.95
N PHE A 72 -13.91 13.84 -0.11
CA PHE A 72 -13.60 14.96 -0.99
C PHE A 72 -14.29 16.21 -0.46
N ARG A 73 -13.53 17.22 -0.09
CA ARG A 73 -13.99 18.55 0.31
C ARG A 73 -13.87 19.51 -0.84
N PRO A 74 -14.99 19.94 -1.46
CA PRO A 74 -14.97 21.00 -2.45
C PRO A 74 -14.76 22.37 -1.79
N GLY A 75 -14.31 23.36 -2.59
CA GLY A 75 -14.19 24.74 -2.16
C GLY A 75 -12.96 25.09 -1.33
N ILE A 76 -12.08 24.13 -1.06
CA ILE A 76 -10.83 24.35 -0.28
C ILE A 76 -9.63 23.79 -1.04
N VAL A 77 -8.67 24.64 -1.34
CA VAL A 77 -7.38 24.22 -1.92
C VAL A 77 -6.26 24.45 -0.91
N THR A 78 -5.43 23.45 -0.70
CA THR A 78 -4.28 23.52 0.22
C THR A 78 -2.99 23.11 -0.47
N ASP A 79 -1.85 23.51 0.09
CA ASP A 79 -0.51 23.20 -0.43
C ASP A 79 -0.16 21.69 -0.33
N THR A 80 -0.82 20.94 0.56
CA THR A 80 -0.64 19.49 0.72
C THR A 80 -1.67 18.66 -0.08
N GLN A 81 -2.68 19.30 -0.66
CA GLN A 81 -3.85 18.68 -1.30
C GLN A 81 -4.72 17.86 -0.31
N ASP A 82 -4.52 18.04 1.00
CA ASP A 82 -5.38 17.54 2.07
C ASP A 82 -5.70 18.66 3.08
N ILE A 83 -6.68 18.43 3.94
CA ILE A 83 -7.20 19.45 4.87
C ILE A 83 -6.18 19.91 5.91
N THR A 84 -5.03 19.23 6.07
CA THR A 84 -4.00 19.57 7.06
C THR A 84 -3.00 20.61 6.56
N GLY A 85 -3.05 20.95 5.26
CA GLY A 85 -2.16 21.92 4.63
C GLY A 85 -2.57 23.37 4.89
N ASN A 86 -1.69 24.28 4.44
CA ASN A 86 -2.00 25.71 4.45
C ASN A 86 -3.04 26.05 3.37
N LEU A 87 -4.03 26.83 3.74
CA LEU A 87 -5.06 27.28 2.79
C LEU A 87 -4.45 28.17 1.70
N LEU A 88 -4.68 27.80 0.46
CA LEU A 88 -4.26 28.58 -0.72
C LEU A 88 -5.44 29.31 -1.37
N LEU A 89 -6.62 28.67 -1.42
CA LEU A 89 -7.83 29.22 -2.03
C LEU A 89 -9.07 28.65 -1.33
N SER A 90 -10.10 29.48 -1.21
CA SER A 90 -11.44 29.04 -0.80
C SER A 90 -12.50 29.57 -1.77
N SER A 91 -13.58 28.79 -1.97
CA SER A 91 -14.72 29.12 -2.81
C SER A 91 -16.03 28.80 -2.07
N ASP A 92 -16.99 29.70 -2.13
CA ASP A 92 -18.34 29.50 -1.62
C ASP A 92 -19.26 28.81 -2.66
N VAL A 93 -18.79 28.71 -3.92
CA VAL A 93 -19.51 28.01 -4.99
C VAL A 93 -19.18 26.54 -4.92
N LEU A 94 -20.10 25.76 -4.35
CA LEU A 94 -19.91 24.31 -4.15
C LEU A 94 -20.72 23.52 -5.17
N PRO A 95 -20.17 22.40 -5.68
CA PRO A 95 -20.88 21.54 -6.62
C PRO A 95 -22.01 20.79 -5.93
N SER A 96 -23.06 20.50 -6.68
CA SER A 96 -24.10 19.57 -6.22
C SER A 96 -23.62 18.13 -6.23
N GLU A 97 -24.36 17.24 -5.60
CA GLU A 97 -24.11 15.79 -5.70
C GLU A 97 -24.13 15.30 -7.16
N GLU A 98 -25.06 15.83 -7.96
CA GLU A 98 -25.19 15.47 -9.39
C GLU A 98 -23.95 15.91 -10.18
N ASP A 99 -23.40 17.10 -9.93
CA ASP A 99 -22.20 17.60 -10.58
C ASP A 99 -20.99 16.70 -10.26
N VAL A 100 -20.83 16.34 -8.98
CA VAL A 100 -19.76 15.43 -8.56
C VAL A 100 -19.91 14.08 -9.24
N ARG A 101 -21.10 13.45 -9.19
CA ARG A 101 -21.36 12.16 -9.83
C ARG A 101 -21.09 12.18 -11.33
N ALA A 102 -21.48 13.25 -12.01
CA ALA A 102 -21.26 13.44 -13.45
C ALA A 102 -19.78 13.57 -13.81
N ALA A 103 -18.95 14.08 -12.90
CA ALA A 103 -17.52 14.24 -13.09
C ALA A 103 -16.72 12.93 -12.93
N LEU A 104 -17.15 12.00 -12.04
CA LEU A 104 -16.39 10.79 -11.68
C LEU A 104 -15.95 9.91 -12.86
N PRO A 105 -16.75 9.70 -13.93
CA PRO A 105 -16.33 8.90 -15.08
C PRO A 105 -15.06 9.41 -15.76
N ARG A 106 -14.80 10.74 -15.72
CA ARG A 106 -13.59 11.34 -16.31
C ARG A 106 -12.31 10.91 -15.58
N PHE A 107 -12.42 10.57 -14.32
CA PHE A 107 -11.30 10.14 -13.46
C PHE A 107 -11.19 8.60 -13.35
N THR A 108 -12.01 7.85 -14.10
CA THR A 108 -12.00 6.39 -14.11
C THR A 108 -11.27 5.88 -15.36
N GLY A 109 -10.52 4.78 -15.21
CA GLY A 109 -9.68 4.22 -16.28
C GLY A 109 -8.22 4.60 -16.12
N GLU A 110 -7.46 4.55 -17.21
CA GLU A 110 -6.06 5.01 -17.25
C GLU A 110 -6.02 6.52 -17.33
N ILE A 111 -5.39 7.16 -16.38
CA ILE A 111 -5.19 8.61 -16.31
C ILE A 111 -3.75 8.95 -15.99
N GLU A 112 -3.35 10.17 -16.31
CA GLU A 112 -2.07 10.72 -15.88
C GLU A 112 -2.27 11.56 -14.61
N GLN A 113 -1.39 11.39 -13.64
CA GLN A 113 -1.42 12.11 -12.39
C GLN A 113 -0.04 12.68 -12.06
N ILE A 114 0.03 13.97 -11.74
CA ILE A 114 1.25 14.61 -11.24
C ILE A 114 1.32 14.36 -9.73
N PRO A 115 2.33 13.63 -9.23
CA PRO A 115 2.45 13.37 -7.80
C PRO A 115 2.55 14.66 -6.98
N PRO A 116 1.98 14.72 -5.75
CA PRO A 116 2.08 15.91 -4.91
C PRO A 116 3.51 16.14 -4.43
N MET A 117 3.86 17.40 -4.11
CA MET A 117 5.15 17.74 -3.51
C MET A 117 5.37 17.02 -2.18
N TYR A 118 4.31 16.84 -1.40
CA TYR A 118 4.35 16.08 -0.14
C TYR A 118 4.25 14.57 -0.38
N SER A 119 5.26 14.01 -1.08
CA SER A 119 5.34 12.57 -1.36
C SER A 119 6.71 11.98 -1.05
N ALA A 120 6.78 10.64 -0.93
CA ALA A 120 8.03 9.92 -0.67
C ALA A 120 8.89 9.69 -1.93
N ILE A 121 8.47 10.19 -3.08
CA ILE A 121 9.21 10.11 -4.35
C ILE A 121 10.55 10.83 -4.19
N LYS A 122 11.60 10.23 -4.75
CA LYS A 122 12.94 10.82 -4.75
C LYS A 122 13.26 11.43 -6.11
N ILE A 123 13.70 12.68 -6.11
CA ILE A 123 14.31 13.36 -7.26
C ILE A 123 15.73 13.74 -6.84
N ASN A 124 16.72 13.36 -7.64
CA ASN A 124 18.15 13.58 -7.34
C ASN A 124 18.56 13.11 -5.92
N GLY A 125 18.02 11.97 -5.48
CA GLY A 125 18.32 11.35 -4.20
C GLY A 125 17.60 11.96 -2.98
N ARG A 126 16.88 13.07 -3.14
CA ARG A 126 16.11 13.75 -2.07
C ARG A 126 14.63 13.45 -2.22
N LYS A 127 13.93 13.21 -1.12
CA LYS A 127 12.49 13.00 -1.12
C LYS A 127 11.75 14.33 -1.35
N LEU A 128 10.67 14.30 -2.12
CA LEU A 128 9.90 15.50 -2.44
C LEU A 128 9.39 16.22 -1.18
N TYR A 129 8.90 15.48 -0.19
CA TYR A 129 8.42 16.10 1.05
C TYR A 129 9.53 16.84 1.84
N ASP A 130 10.81 16.42 1.73
CA ASP A 130 11.93 17.12 2.38
C ASP A 130 12.22 18.46 1.68
N ILE A 131 11.97 18.55 0.37
CA ILE A 131 12.10 19.78 -0.42
C ILE A 131 10.93 20.72 -0.11
N ALA A 132 9.70 20.18 -0.12
CA ALA A 132 8.48 20.95 0.16
C ALA A 132 8.50 21.60 1.55
N ARG A 133 8.92 20.86 2.61
CA ARG A 133 9.05 21.40 3.97
C ARG A 133 10.04 22.55 4.09
N ARG A 134 10.95 22.69 3.15
CA ARG A 134 11.91 23.82 3.08
C ARG A 134 11.43 24.94 2.17
N GLY A 135 10.17 24.90 1.73
CA GLY A 135 9.57 25.88 0.82
C GLY A 135 10.04 25.74 -0.64
N GLY A 136 10.72 24.64 -0.98
CA GLY A 136 11.15 24.40 -2.35
C GLY A 136 10.08 23.68 -3.16
N GLU A 137 10.06 23.96 -4.45
CA GLU A 137 9.24 23.25 -5.46
C GLU A 137 10.14 22.72 -6.57
N VAL A 138 9.78 21.56 -7.11
CA VAL A 138 10.46 20.96 -8.27
C VAL A 138 9.43 20.46 -9.27
N GLU A 139 9.78 20.51 -10.53
CA GLU A 139 8.97 19.94 -11.61
C GLU A 139 8.87 18.40 -11.41
N ARG A 140 7.67 17.90 -11.62
CA ARG A 140 7.34 16.47 -11.44
C ARG A 140 6.71 15.96 -12.72
N GLU A 141 7.21 14.85 -13.19
CA GLU A 141 6.65 14.16 -14.35
C GLU A 141 5.31 13.51 -13.97
N ALA A 142 4.34 13.62 -14.86
CA ALA A 142 3.09 12.90 -14.77
C ALA A 142 3.35 11.38 -14.83
N ARG A 143 2.55 10.61 -14.08
CA ARG A 143 2.64 9.16 -14.03
C ARG A 143 1.31 8.53 -14.41
N ARG A 144 1.36 7.50 -15.21
CA ARG A 144 0.19 6.71 -15.53
C ARG A 144 -0.24 5.91 -14.31
N ILE A 145 -1.51 6.04 -13.97
CA ILE A 145 -2.19 5.28 -12.94
C ILE A 145 -3.52 4.76 -13.50
N THR A 146 -4.08 3.77 -12.84
CA THR A 146 -5.39 3.26 -13.21
C THR A 146 -6.35 3.40 -12.04
N ILE A 147 -7.45 4.09 -12.26
CA ILE A 147 -8.60 4.09 -11.35
C ILE A 147 -9.60 3.05 -11.87
N HIS A 148 -9.71 1.93 -11.17
CA HIS A 148 -10.58 0.82 -11.59
C HIS A 148 -12.05 1.16 -11.42
N SER A 149 -12.40 1.86 -10.33
CA SER A 149 -13.75 2.38 -10.08
C SER A 149 -13.72 3.53 -9.08
N ILE A 150 -14.72 4.41 -9.19
CA ILE A 150 -15.08 5.41 -8.17
C ILE A 150 -16.59 5.29 -7.93
N ASP A 151 -16.96 4.87 -6.73
CA ASP A 151 -18.37 4.80 -6.31
C ASP A 151 -18.65 5.97 -5.38
N TYR A 152 -19.72 6.71 -5.68
CA TYR A 152 -20.20 7.78 -4.80
C TYR A 152 -21.05 7.19 -3.67
N LEU A 153 -20.70 7.48 -2.43
CA LEU A 153 -21.32 6.90 -1.23
C LEU A 153 -22.33 7.84 -0.55
N GLY A 154 -22.36 9.12 -0.91
CA GLY A 154 -23.19 10.14 -0.27
C GLY A 154 -22.38 11.32 0.23
N GLN A 155 -23.02 12.18 1.02
CA GLN A 155 -22.39 13.32 1.69
C GLN A 155 -22.39 13.14 3.21
N GLU A 156 -21.29 13.54 3.84
CA GLU A 156 -21.16 13.60 5.29
C GLU A 156 -20.47 14.92 5.68
N ASN A 157 -21.12 15.74 6.51
CA ASN A 157 -20.58 17.03 7.01
C ASN A 157 -20.09 17.99 5.90
N GLY A 158 -20.73 17.96 4.73
CA GLY A 158 -20.36 18.79 3.58
C GLY A 158 -19.28 18.18 2.67
N ASP A 159 -18.74 17.02 3.02
CA ASP A 159 -17.78 16.26 2.20
C ASP A 159 -18.50 15.21 1.35
N HIS A 160 -18.03 15.01 0.13
CA HIS A 160 -18.51 13.94 -0.72
C HIS A 160 -17.69 12.68 -0.47
N MET A 161 -18.36 11.60 -0.07
CA MET A 161 -17.71 10.32 0.25
C MET A 161 -17.57 9.46 -1.00
N LEU A 162 -16.34 9.05 -1.29
CA LEU A 162 -16.00 8.30 -2.49
C LEU A 162 -15.30 6.99 -2.10
N ARG A 163 -15.77 5.85 -2.66
CA ARG A 163 -15.01 4.60 -2.63
C ARG A 163 -14.21 4.48 -3.92
N ILE A 164 -12.89 4.34 -3.80
CA ILE A 164 -11.97 4.39 -4.92
C ILE A 164 -11.15 3.11 -4.95
N ARG A 165 -11.22 2.35 -6.05
CA ARG A 165 -10.31 1.24 -6.33
C ARG A 165 -9.30 1.68 -7.38
N CYS A 166 -8.01 1.54 -7.08
CA CYS A 166 -6.96 2.06 -7.95
C CYS A 166 -5.68 1.22 -7.92
N SER A 167 -4.83 1.43 -8.91
CA SER A 167 -3.50 0.85 -8.98
C SER A 167 -2.58 1.42 -7.90
N LYS A 168 -1.45 0.74 -7.64
CA LYS A 168 -0.36 1.29 -6.83
C LYS A 168 0.14 2.61 -7.42
N GLY A 169 0.69 3.46 -6.56
CA GLY A 169 1.25 4.75 -6.97
C GLY A 169 0.23 5.87 -7.13
N THR A 170 -1.07 5.58 -6.99
CA THR A 170 -2.14 6.57 -7.02
C THR A 170 -2.13 7.43 -5.74
N TYR A 171 -2.20 8.75 -5.90
CA TYR A 171 -2.36 9.72 -4.82
C TYR A 171 -3.82 10.17 -4.74
N ILE A 172 -4.55 9.74 -3.71
CA ILE A 172 -5.96 10.11 -3.53
C ILE A 172 -6.10 11.61 -3.26
N ARG A 173 -5.12 12.23 -2.60
CA ARG A 173 -5.05 13.69 -2.41
C ARG A 173 -5.09 14.43 -3.75
N THR A 174 -4.26 14.01 -4.70
CA THR A 174 -4.22 14.61 -6.03
C THR A 174 -5.51 14.34 -6.80
N LEU A 175 -6.12 13.15 -6.66
CA LEU A 175 -7.41 12.87 -7.27
C LEU A 175 -8.50 13.82 -6.76
N CYS A 176 -8.56 14.09 -5.44
CA CYS A 176 -9.50 15.06 -4.87
C CYS A 176 -9.21 16.48 -5.33
N HIS A 177 -7.94 16.86 -5.41
CA HIS A 177 -7.53 18.16 -5.94
C HIS A 177 -7.96 18.34 -7.41
N ASP A 178 -7.62 17.40 -8.27
CA ASP A 178 -7.93 17.44 -9.70
C ASP A 178 -9.45 17.42 -9.96
N LEU A 179 -10.21 16.70 -9.14
CA LEU A 179 -11.68 16.70 -9.19
C LEU A 179 -12.24 18.09 -8.87
N GLY A 180 -11.70 18.75 -7.83
CA GLY A 180 -12.10 20.10 -7.46
C GLY A 180 -11.76 21.14 -8.53
N GLU A 181 -10.58 21.02 -9.15
CA GLU A 181 -10.18 21.87 -10.28
C GLU A 181 -11.11 21.67 -11.50
N TYR A 182 -11.44 20.40 -11.81
CA TYR A 182 -12.38 20.09 -12.91
C TYR A 182 -13.78 20.68 -12.68
N LEU A 183 -14.25 20.66 -11.42
CA LEU A 183 -15.54 21.23 -11.02
C LEU A 183 -15.50 22.77 -10.94
N GLY A 184 -14.33 23.39 -11.04
CA GLY A 184 -14.15 24.84 -11.01
C GLY A 184 -14.27 25.50 -9.64
N CYS A 185 -14.36 24.70 -8.58
CA CYS A 185 -14.46 25.19 -7.20
C CYS A 185 -13.16 25.03 -6.39
N GLY A 186 -12.18 24.26 -6.91
CA GLY A 186 -11.09 23.73 -6.12
C GLY A 186 -11.54 22.62 -5.17
N GLY A 187 -10.57 21.90 -4.58
CA GLY A 187 -10.90 20.84 -3.64
C GLY A 187 -9.67 20.22 -3.00
N CYS A 188 -9.89 19.52 -1.88
CA CYS A 188 -8.85 18.75 -1.19
C CYS A 188 -9.44 17.47 -0.58
N MET A 189 -8.55 16.61 -0.11
CA MET A 189 -8.93 15.41 0.65
C MET A 189 -9.11 15.76 2.12
N ALA A 190 -10.31 15.58 2.67
CA ALA A 190 -10.61 15.85 4.07
C ALA A 190 -10.33 14.65 4.99
N ALA A 191 -10.58 13.43 4.49
CA ALA A 191 -10.27 12.19 5.21
C ALA A 191 -9.93 11.08 4.22
N LEU A 192 -9.20 10.06 4.71
CA LEU A 192 -8.85 8.87 3.92
C LEU A 192 -8.81 7.64 4.81
N ARG A 193 -9.48 6.58 4.37
CA ARG A 193 -9.38 5.26 4.98
C ARG A 193 -9.04 4.21 3.94
N ARG A 194 -7.91 3.52 4.07
CA ARG A 194 -7.59 2.39 3.22
C ARG A 194 -8.31 1.14 3.71
N THR A 195 -9.25 0.64 2.94
CA THR A 195 -10.07 -0.53 3.27
C THR A 195 -9.45 -1.83 2.78
N ARG A 196 -8.71 -1.80 1.64
CA ARG A 196 -8.06 -3.00 1.09
C ARG A 196 -6.69 -2.70 0.49
N SER A 197 -5.84 -3.74 0.51
CA SER A 197 -4.53 -3.76 -0.18
C SER A 197 -4.29 -5.17 -0.71
N GLY A 198 -4.43 -5.37 -2.02
CA GLY A 198 -4.45 -6.69 -2.64
C GLY A 198 -5.57 -7.56 -2.06
N SER A 199 -5.23 -8.75 -1.59
CA SER A 199 -6.16 -9.69 -0.95
C SER A 199 -6.51 -9.33 0.51
N PHE A 200 -5.79 -8.41 1.15
CA PHE A 200 -5.99 -8.06 2.54
C PHE A 200 -7.11 -7.02 2.72
N SER A 201 -7.94 -7.21 3.76
CA SER A 201 -9.00 -6.29 4.17
C SER A 201 -8.72 -5.72 5.56
N VAL A 202 -9.14 -4.46 5.77
CA VAL A 202 -9.09 -3.80 7.08
C VAL A 202 -9.96 -4.49 8.15
N GLU A 203 -10.97 -5.25 7.73
CA GLU A 203 -11.83 -6.02 8.63
C GLU A 203 -11.07 -7.09 9.42
N ASN A 204 -9.94 -7.56 8.86
CA ASN A 204 -9.05 -8.52 9.51
C ASN A 204 -7.87 -7.87 10.23
N ALA A 205 -7.85 -6.53 10.30
CA ALA A 205 -6.78 -5.78 10.93
C ALA A 205 -7.09 -5.49 12.39
N ARG A 206 -6.04 -5.31 13.20
CA ARG A 206 -6.14 -4.97 14.62
C ARG A 206 -5.56 -3.58 14.87
N ARG A 207 -6.12 -2.86 15.82
CA ARG A 207 -5.58 -1.57 16.26
C ARG A 207 -4.33 -1.75 17.10
N ILE A 208 -3.43 -0.78 17.04
CA ILE A 208 -2.15 -0.86 17.74
C ILE A 208 -2.29 -0.96 19.27
N GLY A 209 -3.33 -0.35 19.83
CA GLY A 209 -3.64 -0.39 21.27
C GLY A 209 -4.13 -1.76 21.79
N GLU A 210 -4.57 -2.63 20.89
CA GLU A 210 -5.08 -3.97 21.20
C GLU A 210 -3.96 -5.04 21.13
N LEU A 211 -2.80 -4.66 20.56
CA LEU A 211 -1.73 -5.60 20.31
C LEU A 211 -0.86 -5.81 21.55
N THR A 212 -0.50 -7.06 21.76
CA THR A 212 0.37 -7.54 22.85
C THR A 212 1.54 -8.37 22.30
N ARG A 213 2.45 -8.78 23.16
CA ARG A 213 3.54 -9.66 22.75
C ARG A 213 3.07 -11.04 22.27
N ALA A 214 1.90 -11.51 22.71
CA ALA A 214 1.32 -12.79 22.27
C ALA A 214 0.91 -12.77 20.80
N ASP A 215 0.67 -11.60 20.22
CA ASP A 215 0.29 -11.48 18.82
C ASP A 215 1.40 -11.87 17.83
N ARG A 216 2.61 -12.05 18.31
CA ARG A 216 3.71 -12.64 17.51
C ARG A 216 3.44 -14.06 17.05
N ASP A 217 2.57 -14.80 17.76
CA ASP A 217 2.23 -16.19 17.46
C ASP A 217 1.02 -16.32 16.52
N THR A 218 0.34 -15.19 16.23
CA THR A 218 -0.85 -15.11 15.36
C THR A 218 -0.58 -14.37 14.04
N LEU A 219 0.67 -14.10 13.72
CA LEU A 219 1.03 -13.46 12.45
C LEU A 219 0.64 -14.37 11.28
N LEU A 220 0.12 -13.76 10.21
CA LEU A 220 -0.13 -14.48 8.96
C LEU A 220 1.21 -14.95 8.37
N PRO A 221 1.27 -16.17 7.80
CA PRO A 221 2.45 -16.65 7.11
C PRO A 221 2.88 -15.73 5.97
N ALA A 222 4.19 -15.60 5.72
CA ALA A 222 4.72 -14.73 4.68
C ALA A 222 4.30 -15.14 3.26
N ASP A 223 4.07 -16.43 3.04
CA ASP A 223 3.61 -17.00 1.77
C ASP A 223 2.16 -16.64 1.42
N THR A 224 1.38 -16.09 2.36
CA THR A 224 0.06 -15.50 2.10
C THR A 224 0.12 -14.39 1.04
N LEU A 225 1.24 -13.67 0.92
CA LEU A 225 1.46 -12.68 -0.14
C LEU A 225 1.45 -13.28 -1.55
N PHE A 226 1.73 -14.56 -1.65
CA PHE A 226 1.89 -15.30 -2.91
C PHE A 226 0.82 -16.36 -3.10
N SER A 227 -0.35 -16.18 -2.48
CA SER A 227 -1.42 -17.19 -2.48
C SER A 227 -1.92 -17.58 -3.87
N ALA A 228 -1.80 -16.68 -4.86
CA ALA A 228 -2.14 -16.94 -6.25
C ALA A 228 -1.08 -17.80 -7.00
N ALA A 229 0.16 -17.89 -6.49
CA ALA A 229 1.22 -18.68 -7.09
C ALA A 229 1.03 -20.17 -6.79
N ALA A 230 1.45 -21.03 -7.72
CA ALA A 230 1.51 -22.47 -7.50
C ALA A 230 2.41 -22.83 -6.29
N SER A 231 2.28 -24.05 -5.79
CA SER A 231 3.13 -24.55 -4.70
C SER A 231 3.90 -25.79 -5.14
N LEU A 232 5.15 -25.90 -4.71
CA LEU A 232 6.03 -27.03 -4.97
C LEU A 232 6.76 -27.44 -3.69
N THR A 233 6.55 -28.67 -3.23
CA THR A 233 7.36 -29.27 -2.18
C THR A 233 8.65 -29.82 -2.80
N LEU A 234 9.78 -29.34 -2.30
CA LEU A 234 11.09 -29.68 -2.83
C LEU A 234 11.61 -30.98 -2.20
N THR A 235 12.19 -31.86 -3.00
CA THR A 235 13.02 -32.96 -2.49
C THR A 235 14.25 -32.41 -1.78
N ALA A 236 14.90 -33.19 -0.91
CA ALA A 236 16.12 -32.80 -0.21
C ALA A 236 17.22 -32.26 -1.15
N ALA A 237 17.36 -32.86 -2.35
CA ALA A 237 18.34 -32.43 -3.35
C ALA A 237 17.96 -31.06 -3.97
N GLN A 238 16.68 -30.83 -4.27
CA GLN A 238 16.16 -29.56 -4.79
C GLN A 238 16.24 -28.47 -3.71
N GLU A 239 15.88 -28.79 -2.46
CA GLU A 239 15.98 -27.87 -1.34
C GLU A 239 17.42 -27.38 -1.13
N LYS A 240 18.41 -28.29 -1.17
CA LYS A 240 19.83 -27.92 -1.09
C LYS A 240 20.20 -26.92 -2.19
N ARG A 241 19.75 -27.16 -3.43
CA ARG A 241 20.02 -26.23 -4.55
C ARG A 241 19.31 -24.89 -4.35
N CYS A 242 18.03 -24.90 -3.95
CA CYS A 242 17.27 -23.70 -3.64
C CYS A 242 17.95 -22.85 -2.55
N ARG A 243 18.40 -23.46 -1.45
CA ARG A 243 19.10 -22.77 -0.35
C ARG A 243 20.44 -22.17 -0.79
N CYS A 244 21.12 -22.79 -1.77
CA CYS A 244 22.35 -22.26 -2.38
C CYS A 244 22.09 -21.23 -3.49
N GLY A 245 20.82 -20.94 -3.84
CA GLY A 245 20.48 -20.04 -4.96
C GLY A 245 20.72 -20.65 -6.35
N ASN A 246 20.96 -21.95 -6.45
CA ASN A 246 21.19 -22.65 -7.71
C ASN A 246 19.87 -23.11 -8.35
N PRO A 247 19.74 -23.05 -9.69
CA PRO A 247 18.58 -23.59 -10.39
C PRO A 247 18.49 -25.11 -10.24
N PHE A 248 17.27 -25.68 -10.35
CA PHE A 248 17.04 -27.11 -10.28
C PHE A 248 15.92 -27.54 -11.24
N ARG A 249 15.97 -28.83 -11.67
CA ARG A 249 14.95 -29.42 -12.53
C ARG A 249 13.67 -29.75 -11.75
N THR A 250 12.51 -29.56 -12.41
CA THR A 250 11.19 -29.87 -11.87
C THR A 250 10.18 -30.11 -12.98
N ASP A 251 9.15 -30.88 -12.70
CA ASP A 251 7.99 -31.09 -13.59
C ASP A 251 6.83 -30.14 -13.22
N ALA A 252 7.04 -29.20 -12.30
CA ALA A 252 6.03 -28.19 -11.95
C ALA A 252 5.72 -27.30 -13.18
N PRO A 253 4.47 -26.81 -13.31
CA PRO A 253 4.09 -25.93 -14.42
C PRO A 253 4.86 -24.62 -14.41
N ASP A 254 5.07 -24.06 -15.60
CA ASP A 254 5.70 -22.77 -15.78
C ASP A 254 4.92 -21.67 -15.05
N GLY A 255 5.65 -20.77 -14.39
CA GLY A 255 5.05 -19.64 -13.64
C GLY A 255 5.74 -19.34 -12.33
N GLU A 256 5.14 -18.41 -11.60
CA GLU A 256 5.57 -18.08 -10.24
C GLU A 256 5.17 -19.21 -9.30
N THR A 257 6.09 -19.66 -8.44
CA THR A 257 5.88 -20.86 -7.62
C THR A 257 6.47 -20.68 -6.23
N ARG A 258 5.67 -21.04 -5.20
CA ARG A 258 6.11 -21.08 -3.80
C ARG A 258 6.82 -22.39 -3.54
N PHE A 259 8.05 -22.31 -3.03
CA PHE A 259 8.87 -23.48 -2.70
C PHE A 259 8.79 -23.79 -1.21
N TYR A 260 8.50 -25.04 -0.88
CA TYR A 260 8.42 -25.55 0.49
C TYR A 260 9.39 -26.69 0.70
N SER A 261 9.93 -26.81 1.91
CA SER A 261 10.63 -28.04 2.33
C SER A 261 9.65 -29.20 2.50
N GLU A 262 10.16 -30.42 2.61
CA GLU A 262 9.37 -31.61 2.97
C GLU A 262 8.63 -31.46 4.31
N ASN A 263 9.17 -30.65 5.22
CA ASN A 263 8.57 -30.37 6.53
C ASN A 263 7.57 -29.20 6.49
N GLY A 264 7.23 -28.63 5.31
CA GLY A 264 6.27 -27.55 5.15
C GLY A 264 6.84 -26.14 5.45
N GLU A 265 8.15 -25.97 5.63
CA GLU A 265 8.75 -24.63 5.75
C GLU A 265 8.67 -23.90 4.39
N PHE A 266 8.10 -22.67 4.39
CA PHE A 266 8.16 -21.81 3.22
C PHE A 266 9.60 -21.31 3.00
N LEU A 267 10.23 -21.77 1.92
CA LEU A 267 11.63 -21.50 1.61
C LEU A 267 11.80 -20.24 0.76
N ALA A 268 11.03 -20.16 -0.31
CA ALA A 268 11.23 -19.11 -1.32
C ALA A 268 10.00 -18.94 -2.22
N ILE A 269 9.91 -17.77 -2.84
CA ILE A 269 9.21 -17.59 -4.09
C ILE A 269 10.20 -17.75 -5.23
N GLY A 270 9.85 -18.51 -6.24
CA GLY A 270 10.66 -18.78 -7.41
C GLY A 270 9.85 -18.69 -8.69
N ARG A 271 10.51 -18.95 -9.80
CA ARG A 271 9.91 -19.07 -11.13
C ARG A 271 10.31 -20.39 -11.76
N VAL A 272 9.34 -21.06 -12.33
CA VAL A 272 9.56 -22.25 -13.18
C VAL A 272 9.41 -21.83 -14.62
N ALA A 273 10.34 -22.26 -15.47
CA ALA A 273 10.29 -22.07 -16.91
C ALA A 273 11.03 -23.23 -17.61
N ASN A 274 10.36 -23.87 -18.59
CA ASN A 274 10.93 -24.96 -19.39
C ASN A 274 11.53 -26.10 -18.55
N GLY A 275 10.87 -26.50 -17.47
CA GLY A 275 11.29 -27.57 -16.57
C GLY A 275 12.48 -27.23 -15.67
N GLU A 276 12.82 -25.96 -15.54
CA GLU A 276 13.83 -25.46 -14.62
C GLU A 276 13.24 -24.44 -13.65
N ALA A 277 13.54 -24.58 -12.37
CA ALA A 277 13.13 -23.67 -11.31
C ALA A 277 14.31 -22.82 -10.84
N VAL A 278 14.07 -21.52 -10.63
CA VAL A 278 15.02 -20.56 -10.07
C VAL A 278 14.43 -19.84 -8.88
N THR A 279 15.23 -19.62 -7.83
CA THR A 279 14.82 -18.84 -6.65
C THR A 279 14.84 -17.35 -6.99
N VAL A 280 13.68 -16.69 -6.82
CA VAL A 280 13.54 -15.22 -6.97
C VAL A 280 13.83 -14.52 -5.65
N LYS A 281 13.24 -15.03 -4.55
CA LYS A 281 13.43 -14.46 -3.20
C LYS A 281 13.33 -15.53 -2.13
N SER A 282 14.33 -15.60 -1.25
CA SER A 282 14.41 -16.57 -0.15
C SER A 282 13.88 -16.01 1.17
N PHE A 283 13.28 -16.89 2.00
CA PHE A 283 12.71 -16.57 3.31
C PHE A 283 13.27 -17.43 4.45
N PHE A 284 14.12 -18.40 4.15
CA PHE A 284 14.85 -19.23 5.13
C PHE A 284 16.02 -18.46 5.79
N GLU A 285 16.53 -18.97 6.87
CA GLU A 285 17.82 -18.55 7.46
C GLU A 285 18.97 -19.26 6.74
N VAL A 286 20.04 -18.52 6.48
CA VAL A 286 21.31 -19.03 5.91
C VAL A 286 22.21 -19.41 7.04
#